data_9918a3b894119184e46bfbde0dd9ebb0
#
_entry.id   9918a3b894119184e46bfbde0dd9ebb0
#
_cell.length_a   1.000
_cell.length_b   1.000
_cell.length_c   1.000
_cell.angle_alpha   90.00
_cell.angle_beta   90.00
_cell.angle_gamma   90.00
#
_symmetry.space_group_name_H-M   'P 1'
#
loop_
_entity.id
_entity.type
_entity.pdbx_description
1 polymer ?
#
loop_
_entity_poly.entity_id
_entity_poly.type
_entity_poly.pdbx_seq_one_letter_code
_entity_poly.pdbx_strand_id
1 'polypeptide(L)' 'GVNLDTLHELVEKKSLNAVTPADLVANGLAGKHDLVKILGRGTLSAGVEVSAHQFSKSATAAIEAAGGKCATIDLHAK' A
#
# COMPACT_ATOMS: atom_id res chain seq x y z
N GLY A 1 7.90 5.27 5.00
CA GLY A 1 6.58 4.68 5.08
C GLY A 1 5.56 5.38 4.20
N VAL A 2 4.54 4.66 3.82
CA VAL A 2 3.47 5.18 2.97
C VAL A 2 2.17 5.16 3.77
N ASN A 3 1.54 6.31 3.88
CA ASN A 3 0.29 6.44 4.63
C ASN A 3 -0.91 6.06 3.79
N LEU A 4 -2.01 5.70 4.45
CA LEU A 4 -3.25 5.35 3.75
C LEU A 4 -3.78 6.48 2.89
N ASP A 5 -3.67 7.72 3.34
CA ASP A 5 -4.09 8.89 2.54
C ASP A 5 -3.34 8.94 1.21
N THR A 6 -2.05 8.66 1.23
CA THR A 6 -1.23 8.64 0.04
C THR A 6 -1.66 7.52 -0.90
N LEU A 7 -1.97 6.35 -0.35
CA LEU A 7 -2.48 5.24 -1.15
C LEU A 7 -3.83 5.58 -1.77
N HIS A 8 -4.70 6.22 -1.01
CA HIS A 8 -6.02 6.59 -1.49
C HIS A 8 -5.92 7.55 -2.68
N GLU A 9 -5.06 8.56 -2.57
CA GLU A 9 -4.84 9.49 -3.66
C GLU A 9 -4.31 8.79 -4.91
N LEU A 10 -3.35 7.90 -4.72
CA LEU A 10 -2.77 7.16 -5.83
C LEU A 10 -3.81 6.29 -6.53
N VAL A 11 -4.60 5.56 -5.74
CA VAL A 11 -5.63 4.67 -6.28
C VAL A 11 -6.66 5.46 -7.08
N GLU A 12 -7.11 6.59 -6.57
CA GLU A 12 -8.09 7.43 -7.26
C GLU A 12 -7.51 8.06 -8.52
N LYS A 13 -6.29 8.59 -8.41
CA LYS A 13 -5.64 9.28 -9.52
C LYS A 13 -5.33 8.34 -10.68
N LYS A 14 -4.92 7.12 -10.39
CA LYS A 14 -4.50 6.15 -11.39
C LYS A 14 -5.54 5.07 -11.67
N SER A 15 -6.66 5.09 -10.97
CA SER A 15 -7.72 4.08 -11.11
C SER A 15 -7.18 2.67 -10.94
N LEU A 16 -6.40 2.45 -9.89
CA LEU A 16 -5.76 1.16 -9.64
C LEU A 16 -6.69 0.22 -8.91
N ASN A 17 -6.62 -1.07 -9.25
CA ASN A 17 -7.31 -2.13 -8.52
C ASN A 17 -6.37 -2.79 -7.51
N ALA A 18 -5.07 -2.60 -7.67
CA ALA A 18 -4.06 -3.15 -6.80
C ALA A 18 -2.87 -2.20 -6.76
N VAL A 19 -2.19 -2.17 -5.63
CA VAL A 19 -0.99 -1.35 -5.44
C VAL A 19 0.17 -2.27 -5.09
N THR A 20 1.26 -2.15 -5.83
CA THR A 20 2.48 -2.93 -5.60
C THR A 20 3.63 -1.98 -5.28
N PRO A 21 4.75 -2.47 -4.74
CA PRO A 21 5.92 -1.62 -4.55
C PRO A 21 6.39 -0.97 -5.85
N ALA A 22 6.24 -1.65 -6.98
CA ALA A 22 6.60 -1.08 -8.27
C ALA A 22 5.77 0.15 -8.59
N ASP A 23 4.48 0.13 -8.25
CA ASP A 23 3.61 1.30 -8.45
C ASP A 23 4.07 2.46 -7.57
N LEU A 24 4.47 2.18 -6.35
CA LEU A 24 4.94 3.21 -5.42
C LEU A 24 6.26 3.82 -5.91
N VAL A 25 7.15 3.00 -6.41
CA VAL A 25 8.42 3.48 -6.97
C VAL A 25 8.17 4.33 -8.21
N ALA A 26 7.29 3.88 -9.09
CA ALA A 26 6.97 4.59 -10.33
C ALA A 26 6.37 5.97 -10.07
N ASN A 27 5.69 6.15 -8.93
CA ASN A 27 5.06 7.41 -8.57
C ASN A 27 5.88 8.23 -7.58
N GLY A 28 7.12 7.83 -7.31
CA GLY A 28 8.01 8.57 -6.44
C GLY A 28 7.67 8.48 -4.95
N LEU A 29 6.87 7.49 -4.56
CA LEU A 29 6.44 7.32 -3.18
C LEU A 29 7.36 6.39 -2.38
N ALA A 30 8.20 5.63 -3.06
CA ALA A 30 9.15 4.74 -2.43
C ALA A 30 10.41 4.63 -3.27
N GLY A 31 11.53 4.34 -2.66
CA GLY A 31 12.78 4.10 -3.35
C GLY A 31 12.83 2.69 -3.93
N LYS A 32 13.57 2.52 -5.00
CA LYS A 32 13.62 1.26 -5.75
C LYS A 32 14.06 0.06 -4.89
N HIS A 33 14.96 0.32 -3.94
CA HIS A 33 15.49 -0.73 -3.07
C HIS A 33 15.05 -0.59 -1.63
N ASP A 34 14.11 0.31 -1.35
CA ASP A 34 13.64 0.56 -0.01
C ASP A 34 12.57 -0.42 0.41
N LEU A 35 12.51 -0.69 1.71
CA LEU A 35 11.40 -1.41 2.29
C LEU A 35 10.16 -0.54 2.22
N VAL A 36 9.07 -1.12 1.75
CA VAL A 36 7.79 -0.43 1.72
C VAL A 36 7.01 -0.83 2.97
N LYS A 37 6.70 0.14 3.80
CA LYS A 37 5.89 -0.05 4.99
C LYS A 37 4.64 0.80 4.88
N ILE A 38 3.49 0.17 5.00
CA ILE A 38 2.21 0.87 4.95
C ILE A 38 1.78 1.23 6.35
N LEU A 39 1.50 2.51 6.56
CA LEU A 39 1.11 3.04 7.86
C LEU A 39 -0.37 3.37 7.87
N GLY A 40 -0.99 3.20 9.02
CA GLY A 40 -2.43 3.38 9.17
C GLY A 40 -2.90 4.82 9.36
N ARG A 41 -2.12 5.79 8.89
CA ARG A 41 -2.50 7.18 9.01
C ARG A 41 -3.40 7.58 7.84
N GLY A 42 -4.52 8.21 8.14
CA GLY A 42 -5.46 8.65 7.14
C GLY A 42 -6.50 7.58 6.84
N THR A 43 -7.17 7.73 5.73
CA THR A 43 -8.28 6.86 5.36
C THR A 43 -8.11 6.34 3.94
N LEU A 44 -8.32 5.05 3.78
CA LEU A 44 -8.39 4.42 2.47
C LEU A 44 -9.80 3.82 2.35
N SER A 45 -10.57 4.32 1.41
CA SER A 45 -11.95 3.84 1.21
C SER A 45 -12.11 2.98 -0.04
N ALA A 46 -11.04 2.74 -0.77
CA ALA A 46 -11.08 1.90 -1.97
C ALA A 46 -10.69 0.46 -1.61
N GLY A 47 -11.49 -0.49 -2.07
CA GLY A 47 -11.20 -1.91 -1.84
C GLY A 47 -10.17 -2.45 -2.82
N VAL A 48 -8.91 -2.20 -2.55
CA VAL A 48 -7.80 -2.61 -3.42
C VAL A 48 -6.87 -3.57 -2.70
N GLU A 49 -6.16 -4.36 -3.47
CA GLU A 49 -5.11 -5.23 -2.93
C GLU A 49 -3.83 -4.42 -2.83
N VAL A 50 -3.26 -4.35 -1.63
CA VAL A 50 -2.02 -3.62 -1.39
C VAL A 50 -0.91 -4.60 -1.07
N SER A 51 0.14 -4.56 -1.85
CA SER A 51 1.33 -5.40 -1.63
C SER A 51 2.45 -4.53 -1.07
N ALA A 52 3.04 -4.95 0.03
CA ALA A 52 4.14 -4.23 0.65
C ALA A 52 4.95 -5.17 1.51
N HIS A 53 6.09 -4.71 1.98
CA HIS A 53 6.96 -5.53 2.82
C HIS A 53 6.44 -5.62 4.26
N GLN A 54 5.87 -4.53 4.75
CA GLN A 54 5.31 -4.46 6.10
C GLN A 54 4.03 -3.64 6.12
N PHE A 55 3.15 -3.96 7.04
CA PHE A 55 1.93 -3.20 7.28
C PHE A 55 1.83 -2.96 8.77
N SER A 56 1.45 -1.76 9.18
CA SER A 56 1.10 -1.52 10.56
C SER A 56 -0.23 -2.21 10.86
N LYS A 57 -0.49 -2.46 12.13
CA LYS A 57 -1.73 -3.08 12.56
C LYS A 57 -2.95 -2.28 12.11
N SER A 58 -2.86 -0.95 12.27
CA SER A 58 -3.93 -0.05 11.84
C SER A 58 -4.13 -0.06 10.33
N ALA A 59 -3.03 -0.15 9.57
CA ALA A 59 -3.11 -0.18 8.12
C ALA A 59 -3.82 -1.44 7.64
N THR A 60 -3.46 -2.60 8.19
CA THR A 60 -4.11 -3.86 7.85
C THR A 60 -5.60 -3.79 8.12
N ALA A 61 -5.98 -3.33 9.31
CA ALA A 61 -7.38 -3.23 9.68
C ALA A 61 -8.15 -2.29 8.74
N ALA A 62 -7.56 -1.15 8.40
CA ALA A 62 -8.21 -0.17 7.54
C ALA A 62 -8.38 -0.67 6.11
N ILE A 63 -7.38 -1.34 5.58
CA ILE A 63 -7.43 -1.88 4.22
C ILE A 63 -8.50 -2.97 4.13
N GLU A 64 -8.54 -3.85 5.12
CA GLU A 64 -9.54 -4.92 5.15
C GLU A 64 -10.95 -4.37 5.35
N ALA A 65 -11.08 -3.36 6.20
CA ALA A 65 -12.38 -2.72 6.43
C ALA A 65 -12.92 -2.05 5.17
N ALA A 66 -12.03 -1.60 4.29
CA ALA A 66 -12.42 -1.01 3.02
C ALA A 66 -12.74 -2.05 1.95
N GLY A 67 -12.64 -3.32 2.28
CA GLY A 67 -12.91 -4.40 1.34
C GLY A 67 -11.70 -4.83 0.52
N GLY A 68 -10.52 -4.35 0.89
CA GLY A 68 -9.28 -4.69 0.21
C GLY A 68 -8.55 -5.86 0.86
N LYS A 69 -7.34 -6.09 0.41
CA LYS A 69 -6.48 -7.15 0.92
C LYS A 69 -5.07 -6.62 1.14
N CYS A 70 -4.38 -7.19 2.12
CA CYS A 70 -2.97 -6.89 2.38
C CYS A 70 -2.15 -8.11 1.97
N ALA A 71 -1.16 -7.89 1.11
CA ALA A 71 -0.24 -8.94 0.69
C ALA A 71 1.17 -8.56 1.14
N THR A 72 1.74 -9.36 2.01
CA THR A 72 3.10 -9.11 2.50
C THR A 72 4.11 -9.74 1.55
N ILE A 73 5.10 -8.95 1.16
CA ILE A 73 6.17 -9.40 0.27
C ILE A 73 7.42 -9.61 1.11
N ASP A 74 8.07 -10.74 0.90
CA ASP A 74 9.33 -11.04 1.57
C ASP A 74 10.48 -10.56 0.68
N LEU A 75 11.34 -9.71 1.23
CA LEU A 75 12.52 -9.23 0.52
C LEU A 75 13.46 -10.35 0.11
N HIS A 76 13.46 -11.43 0.85
CA HIS A 76 14.35 -12.57 0.60
C HIS A 76 13.69 -13.66 -0.23
N ALA A 77 12.43 -13.48 -0.61
CA ALA A 77 11.74 -14.42 -1.46
C ALA A 77 12.31 -14.35 -2.88
N LYS A 78 12.38 -15.47 -3.50
CA LYS A 78 12.91 -15.56 -4.86
C LYS A 78 11.88 -16.00 -5.84
#